data_5f4f8674f843afb9debbacf6462c63a0
#
_entry.id   5f4f8674f843afb9debbacf6462c63a0
#
_cell.length_a   1.000
_cell.length_b   1.000
_cell.length_c   1.000
_cell.angle_alpha   90.00
_cell.angle_beta   90.00
_cell.angle_gamma   90.00
#
_symmetry.space_group_name_H-M   'P 1'
#
loop_
_entity.id
_entity.type
_entity.pdbx_description
1 polymer ?
#
loop_
_entity_poly.entity_id
_entity_poly.type
_entity_poly.pdbx_seq_one_letter_code
_entity_poly.pdbx_strand_id
1 'polypeptide(L)'
;MAKITTVIDIGSNSVRLAIFKKTSQFGFYLLFETKSRVRISEGCYAFNGVLQEIPMQRAIKALSEFKEIALKYKSKKILCVATSAVRDAPNRLEFVARVKKACGLQIKIIDGQKEALYGGIACANLLHKNSGITIDIGGGSTECALIEKGKIKDLISLDVGTIRIKEMFLDKDLEVKLAKAFIQKEVSKLPFKHKNAFGVGGTIRALSKVLMKRFCYPIDSLHGYEIDAHKNLAFIEKIVTLKEDQLRLLGVNEERLDSIKSGALILSVVLEHLKTSLMITSGVGVREGVFLSDLLRHHYHKFPPNINPSLISLKDRFLPHEKHSQKVKKECVKLFEALSPLHKIDEKYLFHLKIAGELASMGKILSVYLAHKHSAYFILNALSYGFSHQDRAIICLLAQFSHKKIPKDNAIAHMSAMMPSLLTLQWLSFILSLAENLCLTDSHHLKYTLEKNKLVIHSNDTLYLAKEMLPKLVKPIPLTIEFA
;
A
#
# COMPACT_ATOMS: atom_id res chain seq x y z
N MET A 1 13.34 1.13 -21.81
CA MET A 1 13.31 0.96 -20.33
C MET A 1 13.18 -0.54 -19.99
N ALA A 2 13.86 -1.03 -18.96
CA ALA A 2 13.79 -2.45 -18.60
C ALA A 2 12.38 -2.86 -18.18
N LYS A 3 11.86 -3.99 -18.72
CA LYS A 3 10.53 -4.50 -18.39
C LYS A 3 10.50 -5.12 -16.97
N ILE A 4 11.62 -5.74 -16.55
CA ILE A 4 11.80 -6.32 -15.21
C ILE A 4 12.99 -5.65 -14.57
N THR A 5 12.82 -5.16 -13.36
CA THR A 5 13.85 -4.49 -12.54
C THR A 5 13.88 -5.14 -11.17
N THR A 6 15.07 -5.52 -10.73
CA THR A 6 15.32 -6.02 -9.38
C THR A 6 15.87 -4.89 -8.52
N VAL A 7 15.37 -4.76 -7.30
CA VAL A 7 15.93 -3.91 -6.26
C VAL A 7 16.39 -4.79 -5.11
N ILE A 8 17.63 -4.60 -4.68
CA ILE A 8 18.21 -5.25 -3.51
C ILE A 8 18.51 -4.15 -2.49
N ASP A 9 18.04 -4.33 -1.27
CA ASP A 9 18.21 -3.41 -0.15
C ASP A 9 18.97 -4.14 0.97
N ILE A 10 20.15 -3.63 1.34
CA ILE A 10 21.01 -4.17 2.39
C ILE A 10 20.84 -3.33 3.64
N GLY A 11 19.91 -3.76 4.50
CA GLY A 11 19.66 -3.13 5.81
C GLY A 11 20.41 -3.83 6.94
N SER A 12 20.44 -3.22 8.12
CA SER A 12 21.18 -3.69 9.30
C SER A 12 20.80 -5.11 9.75
N ASN A 13 19.51 -5.45 9.74
CA ASN A 13 18.99 -6.75 10.19
C ASN A 13 18.80 -7.74 9.04
N SER A 14 18.41 -7.29 7.86
CA SER A 14 18.07 -8.18 6.75
C SER A 14 18.43 -7.57 5.40
N VAL A 15 18.85 -8.43 4.48
CA VAL A 15 18.91 -8.11 3.06
C VAL A 15 17.57 -8.49 2.41
N ARG A 16 17.05 -7.65 1.53
CA ARG A 16 15.76 -7.83 0.87
C ARG A 16 15.91 -7.69 -0.64
N LEU A 17 15.21 -8.56 -1.36
CA LEU A 17 15.10 -8.49 -2.82
C LEU A 17 13.64 -8.26 -3.19
N ALA A 18 13.40 -7.35 -4.13
CA ALA A 18 12.10 -7.14 -4.78
C ALA A 18 12.28 -7.09 -6.29
N ILE A 19 11.45 -7.82 -7.02
CA ILE A 19 11.44 -7.83 -8.49
C ILE A 19 10.15 -7.20 -8.95
N PHE A 20 10.27 -6.08 -9.67
CA PHE A 20 9.14 -5.35 -10.23
C PHE A 20 9.02 -5.63 -11.73
N LYS A 21 7.80 -5.88 -12.19
CA LYS A 21 7.49 -6.02 -13.63
C LYS A 21 6.59 -4.88 -14.06
N LYS A 22 7.03 -4.14 -15.07
CA LYS A 22 6.21 -3.13 -15.75
C LYS A 22 5.20 -3.80 -16.66
N THR A 23 3.98 -3.32 -16.66
CA THR A 23 2.91 -3.71 -17.58
C THR A 23 2.80 -2.73 -18.73
N SER A 24 2.93 -1.42 -18.44
CA SER A 24 2.94 -0.32 -19.41
C SER A 24 3.90 0.79 -18.96
N GLN A 25 3.72 2.02 -19.43
CA GLN A 25 4.59 3.15 -19.06
C GLN A 25 4.58 3.42 -17.55
N PHE A 26 3.40 3.41 -16.92
CA PHE A 26 3.21 3.69 -15.49
C PHE A 26 2.62 2.53 -14.70
N GLY A 27 2.13 1.50 -15.38
CA GLY A 27 1.64 0.28 -14.74
C GLY A 27 2.79 -0.64 -14.34
N PHE A 28 2.76 -1.16 -13.12
CA PHE A 28 3.71 -2.15 -12.61
C PHE A 28 3.11 -2.94 -11.45
N TYR A 29 3.73 -4.06 -11.13
CA TYR A 29 3.43 -4.85 -9.94
C TYR A 29 4.68 -5.52 -9.39
N LEU A 30 4.63 -5.87 -8.12
CA LEU A 30 5.63 -6.69 -7.47
C LEU A 30 5.48 -8.14 -7.97
N LEU A 31 6.47 -8.61 -8.73
CA LEU A 31 6.46 -9.95 -9.33
C LEU A 31 6.95 -11.01 -8.35
N PHE A 32 7.96 -10.66 -7.53
CA PHE A 32 8.55 -11.55 -6.54
C PHE A 32 9.25 -10.74 -5.46
N GLU A 33 9.22 -11.21 -4.23
CA GLU A 33 10.05 -10.70 -3.15
C GLU A 33 10.55 -11.81 -2.24
N THR A 34 11.72 -11.59 -1.66
CA THR A 34 12.28 -12.44 -0.61
C THR A 34 13.19 -11.63 0.32
N LYS A 35 13.47 -12.20 1.49
CA LYS A 35 14.38 -11.61 2.48
C LYS A 35 15.29 -12.68 3.05
N SER A 36 16.51 -12.27 3.46
CA SER A 36 17.42 -13.07 4.28
C SER A 36 17.80 -12.28 5.53
N ARG A 37 17.68 -12.91 6.70
CA ARG A 37 18.05 -12.30 7.99
C ARG A 37 19.55 -12.46 8.26
N VAL A 38 20.35 -11.69 7.54
CA VAL A 38 21.81 -11.77 7.62
C VAL A 38 22.39 -11.12 8.88
N ARG A 39 21.65 -10.20 9.52
CA ARG A 39 22.08 -9.42 10.70
C ARG A 39 23.49 -8.83 10.50
N ILE A 40 23.67 -8.08 9.39
CA ILE A 40 24.99 -7.56 9.02
C ILE A 40 25.58 -6.63 10.09
N SER A 41 24.74 -5.99 10.90
CA SER A 41 25.17 -5.14 12.02
C SER A 41 25.43 -5.91 13.32
N GLU A 42 25.30 -7.24 13.36
CA GLU A 42 25.51 -8.02 14.57
C GLU A 42 26.94 -7.84 15.10
N GLY A 43 27.06 -7.37 16.35
CA GLY A 43 28.32 -7.08 17.01
C GLY A 43 29.02 -5.78 16.56
N CYS A 44 28.51 -5.05 15.56
CA CYS A 44 29.15 -3.84 15.06
C CYS A 44 29.34 -2.77 16.16
N TYR A 45 28.30 -2.51 16.95
CA TYR A 45 28.34 -1.45 17.96
C TYR A 45 29.30 -1.75 19.12
N ALA A 46 29.57 -3.04 19.39
CA ALA A 46 30.58 -3.46 20.36
C ALA A 46 32.03 -3.29 19.82
N PHE A 47 32.19 -3.25 18.49
CA PHE A 47 33.49 -3.17 17.82
C PHE A 47 33.61 -1.90 16.97
N ASN A 48 33.30 -0.74 17.53
CA ASN A 48 33.44 0.58 16.89
C ASN A 48 32.81 0.68 15.47
N GLY A 49 31.70 0.01 15.23
CA GLY A 49 31.02 0.00 13.94
C GLY A 49 31.57 -0.92 12.86
N VAL A 50 32.61 -1.70 13.16
CA VAL A 50 33.27 -2.62 12.20
C VAL A 50 32.35 -3.81 11.91
N LEU A 51 32.04 -4.05 10.63
CA LEU A 51 31.30 -5.25 10.20
C LEU A 51 32.08 -6.51 10.52
N GLN A 52 31.43 -7.45 11.18
CA GLN A 52 32.08 -8.69 11.62
C GLN A 52 32.13 -9.73 10.48
N GLU A 53 33.11 -10.61 10.50
CA GLU A 53 33.38 -11.56 9.43
C GLU A 53 32.21 -12.51 9.16
N ILE A 54 31.61 -13.12 10.19
CA ILE A 54 30.51 -14.07 10.05
C ILE A 54 29.25 -13.38 9.43
N PRO A 55 28.76 -12.22 9.91
CA PRO A 55 27.70 -11.47 9.26
C PRO A 55 28.02 -11.08 7.81
N MET A 56 29.25 -10.66 7.49
CA MET A 56 29.63 -10.35 6.12
C MET A 56 29.54 -11.58 5.22
N GLN A 57 30.00 -12.74 5.65
CA GLN A 57 29.92 -13.98 4.89
C GLN A 57 28.47 -14.40 4.64
N ARG A 58 27.58 -14.29 5.66
CA ARG A 58 26.14 -14.54 5.50
C ARG A 58 25.54 -13.61 4.47
N ALA A 59 25.88 -12.33 4.51
CA ALA A 59 25.38 -11.33 3.56
C ALA A 59 25.86 -11.63 2.13
N ILE A 60 27.13 -11.99 1.93
CA ILE A 60 27.69 -12.34 0.62
C ILE A 60 26.98 -13.56 0.03
N LYS A 61 26.75 -14.62 0.82
CA LYS A 61 26.00 -15.80 0.38
C LYS A 61 24.57 -15.43 -0.07
N ALA A 62 23.84 -14.68 0.76
CA ALA A 62 22.48 -14.24 0.44
C ALA A 62 22.43 -13.36 -0.81
N LEU A 63 23.39 -12.46 -1.00
CA LEU A 63 23.48 -11.59 -2.18
C LEU A 63 23.81 -12.37 -3.45
N SER A 64 24.62 -13.42 -3.36
CA SER A 64 24.90 -14.32 -4.49
C SER A 64 23.64 -15.04 -4.96
N GLU A 65 22.87 -15.63 -4.04
CA GLU A 65 21.58 -16.24 -4.37
C GLU A 65 20.56 -15.22 -4.91
N PHE A 66 20.53 -14.00 -4.38
CA PHE A 66 19.66 -12.94 -4.88
C PHE A 66 20.01 -12.54 -6.32
N LYS A 67 21.31 -12.58 -6.68
CA LYS A 67 21.76 -12.38 -8.06
C LYS A 67 21.24 -13.48 -8.98
N GLU A 68 21.32 -14.73 -8.56
CA GLU A 68 20.81 -15.89 -9.31
C GLU A 68 19.28 -15.80 -9.51
N ILE A 69 18.53 -15.45 -8.44
CA ILE A 69 17.09 -15.21 -8.52
C ILE A 69 16.78 -14.11 -9.54
N ALA A 70 17.49 -12.98 -9.50
CA ALA A 70 17.30 -11.89 -10.45
C ALA A 70 17.54 -12.35 -11.91
N LEU A 71 18.53 -13.16 -12.16
CA LEU A 71 18.83 -13.75 -13.47
C LEU A 71 17.74 -14.73 -13.90
N LYS A 72 17.25 -15.62 -13.01
CA LYS A 72 16.15 -16.53 -13.26
C LYS A 72 14.87 -15.78 -13.72
N TYR A 73 14.58 -14.64 -13.10
CA TYR A 73 13.48 -13.77 -13.52
C TYR A 73 13.80 -12.89 -14.75
N LYS A 74 14.96 -13.08 -15.38
CA LYS A 74 15.40 -12.31 -16.56
C LYS A 74 15.42 -10.79 -16.30
N SER A 75 15.80 -10.40 -15.09
CA SER A 75 15.93 -8.99 -14.73
C SER A 75 17.08 -8.35 -15.49
N LYS A 76 16.78 -7.36 -16.34
CA LYS A 76 17.79 -6.63 -17.13
C LYS A 76 18.45 -5.50 -16.34
N LYS A 77 17.90 -5.13 -15.17
CA LYS A 77 18.41 -4.07 -14.31
C LYS A 77 18.36 -4.50 -12.87
N ILE A 78 19.48 -4.41 -12.19
CA ILE A 78 19.60 -4.68 -10.76
C ILE A 78 20.09 -3.41 -10.09
N LEU A 79 19.31 -2.89 -9.15
CA LEU A 79 19.62 -1.74 -8.32
C LEU A 79 19.88 -2.26 -6.91
N CYS A 80 21.14 -2.22 -6.47
CA CYS A 80 21.53 -2.70 -5.14
C CYS A 80 21.96 -1.50 -4.29
N VAL A 81 21.27 -1.27 -3.18
CA VAL A 81 21.58 -0.20 -2.22
C VAL A 81 21.94 -0.77 -0.87
N ALA A 82 22.80 -0.07 -0.13
CA ALA A 82 23.14 -0.40 1.24
C ALA A 82 22.94 0.84 2.12
N THR A 83 22.40 0.61 3.32
CA THR A 83 21.96 1.65 4.26
C THR A 83 22.83 1.67 5.52
N SER A 84 22.31 2.12 6.65
CA SER A 84 23.04 2.55 7.85
C SER A 84 24.17 1.62 8.27
N ALA A 85 23.94 0.31 8.41
CA ALA A 85 24.99 -0.60 8.91
C ALA A 85 26.24 -0.66 8.02
N VAL A 86 26.04 -0.65 6.69
CA VAL A 86 27.17 -0.65 5.74
C VAL A 86 27.70 0.77 5.56
N ARG A 87 26.84 1.77 5.52
CA ARG A 87 27.20 3.19 5.38
C ARG A 87 28.18 3.63 6.46
N ASP A 88 27.88 3.30 7.71
CA ASP A 88 28.58 3.78 8.88
C ASP A 88 29.82 2.93 9.22
N ALA A 89 29.98 1.76 8.58
CA ALA A 89 31.06 0.84 8.86
C ALA A 89 32.43 1.33 8.33
N PRO A 90 33.50 1.33 9.16
CA PRO A 90 34.85 1.65 8.72
C PRO A 90 35.35 0.76 7.58
N ASN A 91 35.02 -0.53 7.62
CA ASN A 91 35.42 -1.55 6.63
C ASN A 91 34.43 -1.76 5.49
N ARG A 92 33.52 -0.76 5.23
CA ARG A 92 32.47 -0.83 4.19
C ARG A 92 33.01 -1.12 2.78
N LEU A 93 34.19 -0.55 2.44
CA LEU A 93 34.78 -0.73 1.11
C LEU A 93 35.25 -2.16 0.88
N GLU A 94 35.80 -2.80 1.92
CA GLU A 94 36.15 -4.22 1.90
C GLU A 94 34.93 -5.09 1.62
N PHE A 95 33.84 -4.88 2.36
CA PHE A 95 32.59 -5.60 2.13
C PHE A 95 32.07 -5.45 0.70
N VAL A 96 32.03 -4.22 0.18
CA VAL A 96 31.60 -3.94 -1.21
C VAL A 96 32.49 -4.65 -2.22
N ALA A 97 33.79 -4.62 -2.04
CA ALA A 97 34.76 -5.29 -2.92
C ALA A 97 34.57 -6.82 -2.91
N ARG A 98 34.35 -7.41 -1.72
CA ARG A 98 34.11 -8.86 -1.56
C ARG A 98 32.81 -9.29 -2.25
N VAL A 99 31.72 -8.52 -2.11
CA VAL A 99 30.43 -8.78 -2.81
C VAL A 99 30.62 -8.71 -4.33
N LYS A 100 31.30 -7.66 -4.82
CA LYS A 100 31.61 -7.51 -6.25
C LYS A 100 32.40 -8.70 -6.79
N LYS A 101 33.41 -9.15 -6.05
CA LYS A 101 34.21 -10.33 -6.41
C LYS A 101 33.37 -11.62 -6.41
N ALA A 102 32.50 -11.81 -5.43
CA ALA A 102 31.72 -13.04 -5.25
C ALA A 102 30.59 -13.20 -6.28
N CYS A 103 29.84 -12.13 -6.58
CA CYS A 103 28.64 -12.24 -7.42
C CYS A 103 28.44 -11.12 -8.47
N GLY A 104 29.43 -10.22 -8.60
CA GLY A 104 29.38 -9.13 -9.59
C GLY A 104 28.34 -8.04 -9.30
N LEU A 105 27.71 -8.03 -8.12
CA LEU A 105 26.78 -6.97 -7.74
C LEU A 105 27.52 -5.68 -7.43
N GLN A 106 27.00 -4.56 -7.98
CA GLN A 106 27.48 -3.23 -7.64
C GLN A 106 26.58 -2.64 -6.57
N ILE A 107 27.12 -2.45 -5.38
CA ILE A 107 26.40 -1.86 -4.25
C ILE A 107 26.58 -0.34 -4.28
N LYS A 108 25.48 0.39 -4.26
CA LYS A 108 25.46 1.83 -4.02
C LYS A 108 25.19 2.08 -2.54
N ILE A 109 26.19 2.53 -1.81
CA ILE A 109 25.97 3.01 -0.44
C ILE A 109 25.22 4.34 -0.51
N ILE A 110 24.14 4.45 0.23
CA ILE A 110 23.31 5.67 0.27
C ILE A 110 23.42 6.32 1.65
N ASP A 111 23.40 7.64 1.68
CA ASP A 111 23.30 8.42 2.91
C ASP A 111 21.89 8.39 3.48
N GLY A 112 21.72 8.84 4.73
CA GLY A 112 20.43 8.83 5.41
C GLY A 112 19.38 9.72 4.75
N GLN A 113 19.78 10.86 4.17
CA GLN A 113 18.85 11.72 3.44
C GLN A 113 18.33 11.04 2.16
N LYS A 114 19.20 10.30 1.47
CA LYS A 114 18.81 9.53 0.29
C LYS A 114 17.90 8.36 0.64
N GLU A 115 18.15 7.72 1.79
CA GLU A 115 17.27 6.68 2.34
C GLU A 115 15.89 7.27 2.67
N ALA A 116 15.82 8.39 3.39
CA ALA A 116 14.59 9.14 3.66
C ALA A 116 13.87 9.56 2.36
N LEU A 117 14.61 10.04 1.36
CA LEU A 117 14.07 10.41 0.04
C LEU A 117 13.38 9.22 -0.63
N TYR A 118 13.98 8.04 -0.64
CA TYR A 118 13.36 6.86 -1.25
C TYR A 118 12.10 6.42 -0.51
N GLY A 119 12.12 6.41 0.82
CA GLY A 119 10.91 6.18 1.63
C GLY A 119 9.82 7.20 1.31
N GLY A 120 10.19 8.48 1.22
CA GLY A 120 9.32 9.58 0.84
C GLY A 120 8.72 9.42 -0.56
N ILE A 121 9.52 9.08 -1.59
CA ILE A 121 9.05 8.82 -2.96
C ILE A 121 8.03 7.68 -2.98
N ALA A 122 8.29 6.59 -2.25
CA ALA A 122 7.37 5.47 -2.19
C ALA A 122 6.02 5.87 -1.58
N CYS A 123 6.03 6.54 -0.42
CA CYS A 123 4.81 6.96 0.28
C CYS A 123 4.03 8.02 -0.50
N ALA A 124 4.71 9.04 -1.05
CA ALA A 124 4.09 10.12 -1.81
C ALA A 124 3.34 9.66 -3.07
N ASN A 125 3.78 8.54 -3.67
CA ASN A 125 3.23 8.01 -4.91
C ASN A 125 2.25 6.84 -4.70
N LEU A 126 2.36 6.10 -3.60
CA LEU A 126 1.65 4.83 -3.45
C LEU A 126 0.64 4.81 -2.31
N LEU A 127 0.69 5.76 -1.35
CA LEU A 127 -0.36 5.92 -0.34
C LEU A 127 -1.49 6.82 -0.84
N HIS A 128 -2.67 6.68 -0.26
CA HIS A 128 -3.86 7.45 -0.62
C HIS A 128 -3.87 8.89 -0.03
N LYS A 129 -3.05 9.18 0.98
CA LYS A 129 -2.84 10.53 1.49
C LYS A 129 -1.56 11.11 0.89
N ASN A 130 -1.63 12.37 0.47
CA ASN A 130 -0.54 13.06 -0.22
C ASN A 130 0.24 14.04 0.67
N SER A 131 -0.05 14.10 1.97
CA SER A 131 0.63 15.00 2.92
C SER A 131 0.77 14.33 4.27
N GLY A 132 1.98 14.32 4.82
CA GLY A 132 2.34 13.67 6.07
C GLY A 132 3.84 13.53 6.22
N ILE A 133 4.28 12.88 7.29
CA ILE A 133 5.70 12.62 7.56
C ILE A 133 5.93 11.11 7.51
N THR A 134 6.90 10.66 6.70
CA THR A 134 7.34 9.26 6.77
C THR A 134 8.12 9.01 8.05
N ILE A 135 7.92 7.84 8.65
CA ILE A 135 8.69 7.34 9.80
C ILE A 135 9.14 5.93 9.41
N ASP A 136 10.40 5.78 8.99
CA ASP A 136 10.99 4.47 8.68
C ASP A 136 11.97 4.08 9.79
N ILE A 137 11.54 3.22 10.69
CA ILE A 137 12.36 2.76 11.81
C ILE A 137 13.19 1.56 11.36
N GLY A 138 14.46 1.83 11.07
CA GLY A 138 15.48 0.85 10.72
C GLY A 138 16.12 0.20 11.94
N GLY A 139 17.19 -0.57 11.68
CA GLY A 139 18.01 -1.18 12.75
C GLY A 139 18.94 -0.19 13.42
N GLY A 140 19.60 0.67 12.65
CA GLY A 140 20.60 1.63 13.13
C GLY A 140 20.12 3.08 13.14
N SER A 141 19.16 3.44 12.32
CA SER A 141 18.65 4.81 12.13
C SER A 141 17.14 4.85 11.94
N THR A 142 16.57 6.05 11.97
CA THR A 142 15.16 6.33 11.64
C THR A 142 15.12 7.48 10.64
N GLU A 143 14.57 7.21 9.48
CA GLU A 143 14.46 8.15 8.37
C GLU A 143 13.08 8.80 8.34
N CYS A 144 13.05 10.14 8.22
CA CYS A 144 11.83 10.90 8.10
C CYS A 144 11.88 11.82 6.86
N ALA A 145 10.77 11.88 6.13
CA ALA A 145 10.57 12.82 5.02
C ALA A 145 9.26 13.57 5.21
N LEU A 146 9.29 14.89 5.14
CA LEU A 146 8.10 15.72 5.08
C LEU A 146 7.54 15.72 3.65
N ILE A 147 6.29 15.30 3.50
CA ILE A 147 5.57 15.28 2.23
C ILE A 147 4.41 16.27 2.31
N GLU A 148 4.33 17.19 1.36
CA GLU A 148 3.22 18.14 1.21
C GLU A 148 2.69 18.11 -0.21
N LYS A 149 1.39 17.85 -0.36
CA LYS A 149 0.71 17.77 -1.67
C LYS A 149 1.44 16.84 -2.67
N GLY A 150 1.98 15.73 -2.15
CA GLY A 150 2.75 14.74 -2.91
C GLY A 150 4.14 15.19 -3.35
N LYS A 151 4.70 16.26 -2.75
CA LYS A 151 6.08 16.72 -2.97
C LYS A 151 6.88 16.55 -1.67
N ILE A 152 8.08 16.04 -1.78
CA ILE A 152 9.01 15.95 -0.66
C ILE A 152 9.59 17.35 -0.42
N LYS A 153 9.50 17.81 0.82
CA LYS A 153 9.91 19.15 1.22
C LYS A 153 11.18 19.15 2.04
N ASP A 154 11.30 18.18 2.94
CA ASP A 154 12.43 18.09 3.84
C ASP A 154 12.75 16.64 4.19
N LEU A 155 13.98 16.37 4.57
CA LEU A 155 14.53 15.04 4.80
C LEU A 155 15.46 15.04 5.99
N ILE A 156 15.33 14.06 6.88
CA ILE A 156 16.25 13.87 7.99
C ILE A 156 16.43 12.38 8.28
N SER A 157 17.63 12.01 8.70
CA SER A 157 17.96 10.71 9.30
C SER A 157 18.41 10.93 10.74
N LEU A 158 17.81 10.21 11.66
CA LEU A 158 18.11 10.25 13.09
C LEU A 158 18.91 9.02 13.47
N ASP A 159 19.90 9.19 14.34
CA ASP A 159 20.77 8.10 14.84
C ASP A 159 20.07 7.23 15.89
N VAL A 160 18.82 6.85 15.61
CA VAL A 160 17.94 6.03 16.45
C VAL A 160 17.38 4.88 15.63
N GLY A 161 17.75 3.64 16.00
CA GLY A 161 17.26 2.43 15.35
C GLY A 161 17.04 1.31 16.36
N THR A 162 16.28 0.29 15.97
CA THR A 162 15.84 -0.78 16.89
C THR A 162 17.00 -1.58 17.46
N ILE A 163 18.04 -1.90 16.65
CA ILE A 163 19.21 -2.66 17.10
C ILE A 163 20.10 -1.75 17.94
N ARG A 164 20.31 -0.50 17.51
CA ARG A 164 21.10 0.48 18.26
C ARG A 164 20.56 0.68 19.67
N ILE A 165 19.25 0.95 19.82
CA ILE A 165 18.62 1.13 21.15
C ILE A 165 18.68 -0.16 21.97
N LYS A 166 18.48 -1.31 21.35
CA LYS A 166 18.59 -2.60 22.02
C LYS A 166 20.01 -2.81 22.61
N GLU A 167 21.05 -2.75 21.78
CA GLU A 167 22.43 -3.03 22.20
C GLU A 167 23.01 -1.96 23.13
N MET A 168 22.60 -0.69 22.99
CA MET A 168 23.10 0.38 23.85
C MET A 168 22.45 0.44 25.24
N PHE A 169 21.17 0.04 25.34
CA PHE A 169 20.37 0.24 26.56
C PHE A 169 19.71 -1.06 27.04
N LEU A 170 18.86 -1.71 26.22
CA LEU A 170 17.98 -2.77 26.71
C LEU A 170 18.72 -4.07 27.03
N ASP A 171 19.76 -4.42 26.31
CA ASP A 171 20.58 -5.62 26.57
C ASP A 171 21.55 -5.41 27.74
N LYS A 172 21.70 -4.21 28.23
CA LYS A 172 22.54 -3.85 29.38
C LYS A 172 21.76 -3.65 30.66
N ASP A 173 20.47 -4.03 30.67
CA ASP A 173 19.53 -3.83 31.76
C ASP A 173 19.47 -2.37 32.26
N LEU A 174 19.80 -1.41 31.38
CA LEU A 174 19.67 -0.01 31.67
C LEU A 174 18.19 0.39 31.70
N GLU A 175 17.85 1.35 32.54
CA GLU A 175 16.47 1.81 32.68
C GLU A 175 15.91 2.27 31.33
N VAL A 176 14.69 1.85 30.99
CA VAL A 176 13.95 2.27 29.80
C VAL A 176 13.87 3.81 29.71
N LYS A 177 13.92 4.51 30.86
CA LYS A 177 13.96 5.97 30.94
C LYS A 177 15.19 6.57 30.25
N LEU A 178 16.36 5.95 30.38
CA LEU A 178 17.59 6.42 29.71
C LEU A 178 17.50 6.26 28.19
N ALA A 179 16.95 5.13 27.75
CA ALA A 179 16.66 4.90 26.33
C ALA A 179 15.66 5.94 25.80
N LYS A 180 14.57 6.21 26.54
CA LYS A 180 13.56 7.22 26.18
C LYS A 180 14.19 8.62 26.08
N ALA A 181 15.02 9.01 27.04
CA ALA A 181 15.71 10.30 27.03
C ALA A 181 16.66 10.46 25.83
N PHE A 182 17.42 9.41 25.49
CA PHE A 182 18.26 9.39 24.30
C PHE A 182 17.43 9.56 23.03
N ILE A 183 16.33 8.81 22.89
CA ILE A 183 15.44 8.93 21.74
C ILE A 183 14.83 10.32 21.65
N GLN A 184 14.38 10.90 22.77
CA GLN A 184 13.82 12.25 22.83
C GLN A 184 14.83 13.31 22.35
N LYS A 185 16.11 13.18 22.77
CA LYS A 185 17.19 14.08 22.31
C LYS A 185 17.39 13.97 20.79
N GLU A 186 17.39 12.77 20.24
CA GLU A 186 17.54 12.60 18.79
C GLU A 186 16.31 13.11 18.03
N VAL A 187 15.11 12.78 18.50
CA VAL A 187 13.83 13.18 17.89
C VAL A 187 13.62 14.70 17.95
N SER A 188 14.20 15.40 18.95
CA SER A 188 14.12 16.87 19.03
C SER A 188 14.82 17.59 17.85
N LYS A 189 15.66 16.87 17.09
CA LYS A 189 16.28 17.38 15.86
C LYS A 189 15.31 17.47 14.67
N LEU A 190 14.09 16.86 14.76
CA LEU A 190 13.06 16.94 13.71
C LEU A 190 12.55 18.37 13.59
N PRO A 191 12.77 19.04 12.43
CA PRO A 191 12.41 20.45 12.27
C PRO A 191 10.93 20.65 11.90
N PHE A 192 10.18 19.59 11.67
CA PHE A 192 8.82 19.61 11.14
C PHE A 192 7.85 18.80 11.99
N LYS A 193 6.56 19.16 11.92
CA LYS A 193 5.44 18.44 12.54
C LYS A 193 4.29 18.29 11.55
N HIS A 194 3.53 17.21 11.66
CA HIS A 194 2.34 17.01 10.84
C HIS A 194 1.36 16.04 11.52
N LYS A 195 0.06 16.30 11.38
CA LYS A 195 -1.00 15.46 11.96
C LYS A 195 -1.06 14.04 11.39
N ASN A 196 -0.57 13.83 10.15
CA ASN A 196 -0.49 12.52 9.54
C ASN A 196 0.95 12.02 9.54
N ALA A 197 1.15 10.74 9.87
CA ALA A 197 2.40 10.03 9.69
C ALA A 197 2.21 8.83 8.76
N PHE A 198 3.26 8.49 8.03
CA PHE A 198 3.34 7.31 7.18
C PHE A 198 4.35 6.34 7.77
N GLY A 199 3.84 5.31 8.42
CA GLY A 199 4.67 4.33 9.11
C GLY A 199 5.27 3.31 8.15
N VAL A 200 6.59 3.35 8.00
CA VAL A 200 7.37 2.50 7.08
C VAL A 200 8.19 1.48 7.87
N GLY A 201 8.64 0.45 7.21
CA GLY A 201 9.56 -0.53 7.78
C GLY A 201 8.89 -1.71 8.50
N GLY A 202 9.73 -2.66 8.87
CA GLY A 202 9.26 -3.93 9.42
C GLY A 202 8.71 -3.84 10.82
N THR A 203 9.22 -2.91 11.62
CA THR A 203 8.79 -2.68 13.00
C THR A 203 7.36 -2.16 13.06
N ILE A 204 7.07 -1.09 12.32
CA ILE A 204 5.73 -0.49 12.29
C ILE A 204 4.72 -1.48 11.70
N ARG A 205 5.09 -2.22 10.65
CA ARG A 205 4.23 -3.28 10.11
C ARG A 205 3.92 -4.39 11.12
N ALA A 206 4.86 -4.75 11.99
CA ALA A 206 4.61 -5.73 13.05
C ALA A 206 3.63 -5.18 14.10
N LEU A 207 3.81 -3.93 14.54
CA LEU A 207 2.88 -3.26 15.46
C LEU A 207 1.48 -3.11 14.84
N SER A 208 1.40 -2.76 13.57
CA SER A 208 0.13 -2.67 12.84
C SER A 208 -0.61 -4.00 12.78
N LYS A 209 0.10 -5.13 12.54
CA LYS A 209 -0.51 -6.47 12.59
C LYS A 209 -1.10 -6.79 13.95
N VAL A 210 -0.40 -6.44 15.03
CA VAL A 210 -0.91 -6.62 16.40
C VAL A 210 -2.19 -5.82 16.59
N LEU A 211 -2.23 -4.56 16.13
CA LEU A 211 -3.43 -3.72 16.22
C LEU A 211 -4.58 -4.26 15.36
N MET A 212 -4.32 -4.67 14.12
CA MET A 212 -5.33 -5.28 13.24
C MET A 212 -5.96 -6.53 13.88
N LYS A 213 -5.12 -7.40 14.45
CA LYS A 213 -5.61 -8.58 15.19
C LYS A 213 -6.44 -8.20 16.42
N ARG A 214 -5.98 -7.22 17.19
CA ARG A 214 -6.69 -6.72 18.38
C ARG A 214 -8.09 -6.20 18.06
N PHE A 215 -8.25 -5.50 16.92
CA PHE A 215 -9.51 -4.90 16.49
C PHE A 215 -10.31 -5.78 15.53
N CYS A 216 -9.93 -7.05 15.32
CA CYS A 216 -10.58 -7.95 14.35
C CYS A 216 -10.78 -7.26 13.00
N TYR A 217 -9.73 -6.58 12.52
CA TYR A 217 -9.81 -5.75 11.31
C TYR A 217 -10.10 -6.60 10.07
N PRO A 218 -11.08 -6.24 9.22
CA PRO A 218 -11.61 -7.14 8.21
C PRO A 218 -10.75 -7.27 6.94
N ILE A 219 -9.71 -6.48 6.79
CA ILE A 219 -8.83 -6.49 5.61
C ILE A 219 -7.41 -6.84 6.05
N ASP A 220 -6.83 -7.92 5.51
CA ASP A 220 -5.50 -8.41 5.90
C ASP A 220 -4.34 -7.55 5.35
N SER A 221 -4.59 -6.66 4.40
CA SER A 221 -3.58 -5.79 3.81
C SER A 221 -3.08 -4.75 4.81
N LEU A 222 -1.76 -4.69 5.02
CA LEU A 222 -1.13 -3.66 5.85
C LEU A 222 -1.02 -2.29 5.16
N HIS A 223 -0.86 -2.29 3.83
CA HIS A 223 -0.68 -1.05 3.07
C HIS A 223 -1.97 -0.25 3.03
N GLY A 224 -1.97 0.91 3.65
CA GLY A 224 -3.14 1.78 3.77
C GLY A 224 -3.93 1.61 5.08
N TYR A 225 -3.49 0.72 6.01
CA TYR A 225 -4.14 0.59 7.32
C TYR A 225 -3.95 1.86 8.14
N GLU A 226 -5.05 2.46 8.56
CA GLU A 226 -5.10 3.70 9.34
C GLU A 226 -5.18 3.41 10.82
N ILE A 227 -4.32 4.05 11.61
CA ILE A 227 -4.21 3.92 13.06
C ILE A 227 -4.43 5.29 13.69
N ASP A 228 -5.45 5.41 14.53
CA ASP A 228 -5.62 6.56 15.41
C ASP A 228 -4.48 6.56 16.44
N ALA A 229 -3.52 7.48 16.28
CA ALA A 229 -2.32 7.51 17.11
C ALA A 229 -2.66 7.82 18.56
N HIS A 230 -3.60 8.73 18.83
CA HIS A 230 -3.98 9.10 20.20
C HIS A 230 -4.59 7.92 20.97
N LYS A 231 -5.51 7.17 20.33
CA LYS A 231 -6.16 6.02 20.98
C LYS A 231 -5.22 4.84 21.21
N ASN A 232 -4.15 4.72 20.40
CA ASN A 232 -3.28 3.55 20.43
C ASN A 232 -1.90 3.82 21.06
N LEU A 233 -1.54 5.07 21.40
CA LEU A 233 -0.24 5.41 21.94
C LEU A 233 0.08 4.64 23.23
N ALA A 234 -0.82 4.67 24.20
CA ALA A 234 -0.66 3.95 25.47
C ALA A 234 -0.49 2.42 25.28
N PHE A 235 -1.16 1.83 24.27
CA PHE A 235 -0.97 0.43 23.96
C PHE A 235 0.39 0.15 23.32
N ILE A 236 0.87 1.03 22.43
CA ILE A 236 2.21 0.94 21.85
C ILE A 236 3.28 1.04 22.93
N GLU A 237 3.15 1.97 23.87
CA GLU A 237 4.05 2.09 25.02
C GLU A 237 4.03 0.83 25.92
N LYS A 238 2.86 0.24 26.16
CA LYS A 238 2.73 -0.98 26.94
C LYS A 238 3.55 -2.15 26.34
N ILE A 239 3.72 -2.23 25.01
CA ILE A 239 4.50 -3.28 24.35
C ILE A 239 5.95 -3.31 24.84
N VAL A 240 6.52 -2.18 25.27
CA VAL A 240 7.90 -2.07 25.75
C VAL A 240 8.11 -2.92 27.02
N THR A 241 7.09 -3.02 27.89
CA THR A 241 7.15 -3.71 29.19
C THR A 241 6.69 -5.16 29.17
N LEU A 242 6.09 -5.62 28.07
CA LEU A 242 5.56 -6.98 27.97
C LEU A 242 6.68 -8.04 27.93
N LYS A 243 6.42 -9.20 28.55
CA LYS A 243 7.28 -10.39 28.41
C LYS A 243 7.13 -11.01 27.01
N GLU A 244 8.10 -11.82 26.60
CA GLU A 244 8.07 -12.45 25.26
C GLU A 244 6.82 -13.30 25.03
N ASP A 245 6.39 -14.08 26.01
CA ASP A 245 5.19 -14.90 25.88
C ASP A 245 3.93 -14.05 25.66
N GLN A 246 3.84 -12.90 26.32
CA GLN A 246 2.75 -11.96 26.09
C GLN A 246 2.80 -11.35 24.68
N LEU A 247 4.01 -11.08 24.15
CA LEU A 247 4.19 -10.61 22.79
C LEU A 247 3.79 -11.67 21.75
N ARG A 248 4.10 -12.96 22.00
CA ARG A 248 3.65 -14.09 21.17
C ARG A 248 2.13 -14.20 21.13
N LEU A 249 1.48 -14.10 22.29
CA LEU A 249 0.01 -14.09 22.38
C LEU A 249 -0.64 -12.95 21.59
N LEU A 250 0.00 -11.77 21.55
CA LEU A 250 -0.43 -10.65 20.70
C LEU A 250 -0.21 -10.91 19.20
N GLY A 251 0.50 -11.96 18.83
CA GLY A 251 0.79 -12.31 17.43
C GLY A 251 2.07 -11.67 16.87
N VAL A 252 2.99 -11.25 17.73
CA VAL A 252 4.33 -10.83 17.30
C VAL A 252 5.12 -12.06 16.84
N ASN A 253 5.64 -12.01 15.61
CA ASN A 253 6.44 -13.09 15.05
C ASN A 253 7.79 -13.23 15.79
N GLU A 254 8.30 -14.46 15.93
CA GLU A 254 9.59 -14.78 16.55
C GLU A 254 10.74 -13.89 16.05
N GLU A 255 10.78 -13.64 14.75
CA GLU A 255 11.80 -12.78 14.12
C GLU A 255 11.79 -11.33 14.63
N ARG A 256 10.77 -10.92 15.39
CA ARG A 256 10.57 -9.55 15.85
C ARG A 256 10.65 -9.39 17.36
N LEU A 257 10.62 -10.48 18.12
CA LEU A 257 10.62 -10.43 19.58
C LEU A 257 11.81 -9.62 20.13
N ASP A 258 12.98 -9.78 19.49
CA ASP A 258 14.21 -9.10 19.88
C ASP A 258 14.25 -7.58 19.58
N SER A 259 13.39 -7.07 18.72
CA SER A 259 13.44 -5.68 18.25
C SER A 259 12.13 -4.91 18.39
N ILE A 260 11.04 -5.59 18.77
CA ILE A 260 9.73 -4.95 18.81
C ILE A 260 9.62 -3.93 19.96
N LYS A 261 10.26 -4.20 21.10
CA LYS A 261 10.23 -3.31 22.27
C LYS A 261 10.94 -2.00 21.99
N SER A 262 12.18 -2.05 21.48
CA SER A 262 12.92 -0.87 21.07
C SER A 262 12.19 -0.08 19.98
N GLY A 263 11.60 -0.81 19.04
CA GLY A 263 10.81 -0.19 17.96
C GLY A 263 9.52 0.49 18.46
N ALA A 264 8.81 -0.11 19.40
CA ALA A 264 7.63 0.50 20.04
C ALA A 264 8.00 1.76 20.84
N LEU A 265 9.13 1.71 21.55
CA LEU A 265 9.64 2.87 22.29
C LEU A 265 10.01 4.02 21.33
N ILE A 266 10.72 3.75 20.25
CA ILE A 266 11.05 4.76 19.24
C ILE A 266 9.78 5.35 18.64
N LEU A 267 8.84 4.50 18.21
CA LEU A 267 7.60 4.94 17.59
C LEU A 267 6.77 5.81 18.51
N SER A 268 6.61 5.44 19.79
CA SER A 268 5.82 6.23 20.73
C SER A 268 6.40 7.64 20.92
N VAL A 269 7.71 7.76 21.10
CA VAL A 269 8.39 9.06 21.26
C VAL A 269 8.26 9.92 19.98
N VAL A 270 8.42 9.30 18.80
CA VAL A 270 8.29 10.03 17.52
C VAL A 270 6.86 10.52 17.32
N LEU A 271 5.84 9.70 17.54
CA LEU A 271 4.42 10.08 17.38
C LEU A 271 4.02 11.20 18.35
N GLU A 272 4.49 11.13 19.60
CA GLU A 272 4.27 12.15 20.63
C GLU A 272 4.91 13.49 20.22
N HIS A 273 6.18 13.48 19.80
CA HIS A 273 6.90 14.66 19.36
C HIS A 273 6.25 15.35 18.14
N LEU A 274 5.86 14.55 17.15
CA LEU A 274 5.23 15.04 15.92
C LEU A 274 3.77 15.48 16.12
N LYS A 275 3.17 15.20 17.28
CA LYS A 275 1.73 15.42 17.56
C LYS A 275 0.84 14.77 16.51
N THR A 276 1.21 13.57 16.12
CA THR A 276 0.49 12.80 15.09
C THR A 276 -0.88 12.35 15.62
N SER A 277 -1.94 12.60 14.86
CA SER A 277 -3.28 12.07 15.14
C SER A 277 -3.59 10.80 14.33
N LEU A 278 -3.12 10.74 13.10
CA LEU A 278 -3.36 9.62 12.19
C LEU A 278 -2.03 9.05 11.69
N MET A 279 -1.78 7.77 11.92
CA MET A 279 -0.69 7.04 11.30
C MET A 279 -1.22 6.07 10.25
N ILE A 280 -0.67 6.09 9.05
CA ILE A 280 -1.01 5.18 7.96
C ILE A 280 0.15 4.21 7.74
N THR A 281 -0.13 2.93 7.84
CA THR A 281 0.88 1.90 7.63
C THR A 281 1.23 1.77 6.15
N SER A 282 2.53 1.83 5.85
CA SER A 282 3.04 1.64 4.51
C SER A 282 3.53 0.20 4.28
N GLY A 283 2.97 -0.48 3.29
CA GLY A 283 3.51 -1.74 2.78
C GLY A 283 4.76 -1.54 1.91
N VAL A 284 5.01 -0.28 1.50
CA VAL A 284 6.13 0.11 0.64
C VAL A 284 7.19 0.89 1.41
N GLY A 285 8.39 1.04 0.86
CA GLY A 285 9.50 1.74 1.51
C GLY A 285 10.67 1.97 0.56
N VAL A 286 11.91 1.85 1.05
CA VAL A 286 13.13 2.13 0.28
C VAL A 286 13.17 1.39 -1.05
N ARG A 287 12.80 0.10 -1.11
CA ARG A 287 12.84 -0.71 -2.35
C ARG A 287 11.93 -0.16 -3.44
N GLU A 288 10.70 0.16 -3.08
CA GLU A 288 9.73 0.78 -3.99
C GLU A 288 10.19 2.19 -4.38
N GLY A 289 10.77 2.94 -3.44
CA GLY A 289 11.32 4.27 -3.70
C GLY A 289 12.50 4.25 -4.66
N VAL A 290 13.41 3.31 -4.54
CA VAL A 290 14.52 3.10 -5.50
C VAL A 290 13.98 2.75 -6.87
N PHE A 291 13.00 1.84 -6.95
CA PHE A 291 12.35 1.48 -8.21
C PHE A 291 11.63 2.67 -8.85
N LEU A 292 10.82 3.40 -8.07
CA LEU A 292 10.07 4.56 -8.55
C LEU A 292 10.98 5.72 -8.93
N SER A 293 12.08 5.93 -8.20
CA SER A 293 13.06 6.96 -8.56
C SER A 293 13.67 6.71 -9.95
N ASP A 294 13.85 5.44 -10.32
CA ASP A 294 14.28 5.08 -11.66
C ASP A 294 13.14 5.16 -12.69
N LEU A 295 11.96 4.66 -12.35
CA LEU A 295 10.80 4.65 -13.23
C LEU A 295 10.36 6.06 -13.59
N LEU A 296 10.32 6.95 -12.61
CA LEU A 296 9.78 8.32 -12.71
C LEU A 296 10.87 9.39 -12.81
N ARG A 297 12.11 9.03 -13.19
CA ARG A 297 13.24 9.97 -13.27
C ARG A 297 13.00 11.17 -14.20
N HIS A 298 12.16 11.01 -15.22
CA HIS A 298 11.77 12.06 -16.15
C HIS A 298 10.47 12.79 -15.77
N HIS A 299 9.88 12.44 -14.60
CA HIS A 299 8.63 12.97 -14.09
C HIS A 299 8.79 13.54 -12.66
N TYR A 300 9.98 14.04 -12.33
CA TYR A 300 10.29 14.60 -11.01
C TYR A 300 9.92 13.63 -9.85
N HIS A 301 10.11 12.33 -10.09
CA HIS A 301 9.79 11.24 -9.15
C HIS A 301 8.32 11.19 -8.71
N LYS A 302 7.39 11.69 -9.54
CA LYS A 302 5.96 11.71 -9.28
C LYS A 302 5.17 11.21 -10.49
N PHE A 303 4.12 10.41 -10.24
CA PHE A 303 3.17 10.07 -11.30
C PHE A 303 2.47 11.32 -11.85
N PRO A 304 2.20 11.39 -13.16
CA PRO A 304 1.36 12.43 -13.73
C PRO A 304 -0.03 12.47 -13.07
N PRO A 305 -0.73 13.61 -13.10
CA PRO A 305 -2.10 13.71 -12.61
C PRO A 305 -3.01 12.63 -13.21
N ASN A 306 -3.94 12.12 -12.41
CA ASN A 306 -4.91 11.09 -12.81
C ASN A 306 -4.31 9.72 -13.19
N ILE A 307 -3.02 9.51 -12.98
CA ILE A 307 -2.36 8.22 -13.16
C ILE A 307 -2.31 7.47 -11.83
N ASN A 308 -2.95 6.30 -11.78
CA ASN A 308 -2.83 5.36 -10.67
C ASN A 308 -2.16 4.07 -11.16
N PRO A 309 -0.97 3.71 -10.64
CA PRO A 309 -0.21 2.56 -11.14
C PRO A 309 -0.89 1.22 -10.86
N SER A 310 -1.64 1.11 -9.75
CA SER A 310 -2.39 -0.09 -9.39
C SER A 310 -3.53 -0.34 -10.36
N LEU A 311 -4.32 0.69 -10.64
CA LEU A 311 -5.43 0.62 -11.58
C LEU A 311 -4.95 0.26 -12.99
N ILE A 312 -3.90 0.93 -13.47
CA ILE A 312 -3.31 0.63 -14.78
C ILE A 312 -2.79 -0.81 -14.83
N SER A 313 -2.04 -1.23 -13.80
CA SER A 313 -1.50 -2.59 -13.74
C SER A 313 -2.59 -3.66 -13.76
N LEU A 314 -3.70 -3.45 -13.04
CA LEU A 314 -4.83 -4.35 -13.06
C LEU A 314 -5.48 -4.44 -14.45
N LYS A 315 -5.70 -3.31 -15.09
CA LYS A 315 -6.24 -3.23 -16.45
C LYS A 315 -5.34 -3.96 -17.44
N ASP A 316 -4.06 -3.62 -17.47
CA ASP A 316 -3.07 -4.20 -18.38
C ASP A 316 -2.98 -5.74 -18.26
N ARG A 317 -3.23 -6.27 -17.07
CA ARG A 317 -3.07 -7.71 -16.77
C ARG A 317 -4.35 -8.52 -16.92
N PHE A 318 -5.49 -7.92 -16.58
CA PHE A 318 -6.71 -8.69 -16.32
C PHE A 318 -7.96 -8.14 -17.01
N LEU A 319 -7.88 -7.03 -17.74
CA LEU A 319 -9.04 -6.48 -18.41
C LEU A 319 -9.11 -6.98 -19.88
N PRO A 320 -10.04 -7.89 -20.22
CA PRO A 320 -10.08 -8.49 -21.56
C PRO A 320 -10.55 -7.51 -22.64
N HIS A 321 -11.44 -6.56 -22.29
CA HIS A 321 -12.06 -5.63 -23.23
C HIS A 321 -12.11 -4.21 -22.67
N GLU A 322 -11.04 -3.43 -22.88
CA GLU A 322 -10.91 -2.08 -22.34
C GLU A 322 -12.00 -1.13 -22.88
N LYS A 323 -12.34 -1.20 -24.17
CA LYS A 323 -13.38 -0.35 -24.79
C LYS A 323 -14.73 -0.53 -24.10
N HIS A 324 -15.15 -1.77 -23.85
CA HIS A 324 -16.37 -2.08 -23.13
C HIS A 324 -16.38 -1.47 -21.72
N SER A 325 -15.30 -1.66 -20.95
CA SER A 325 -15.19 -1.14 -19.59
C SER A 325 -15.22 0.38 -19.53
N GLN A 326 -14.58 1.06 -20.49
CA GLN A 326 -14.66 2.53 -20.60
C GLN A 326 -16.09 3.00 -20.90
N LYS A 327 -16.86 2.24 -21.70
CA LYS A 327 -18.26 2.53 -21.98
C LYS A 327 -19.13 2.36 -20.73
N VAL A 328 -19.00 1.22 -20.02
CA VAL A 328 -19.72 1.01 -18.74
C VAL A 328 -19.43 2.14 -17.76
N LYS A 329 -18.15 2.54 -17.60
CA LYS A 329 -17.78 3.69 -16.77
C LYS A 329 -18.49 4.98 -17.16
N LYS A 330 -18.58 5.28 -18.47
CA LYS A 330 -19.28 6.49 -18.97
C LYS A 330 -20.77 6.43 -18.67
N GLU A 331 -21.41 5.29 -18.92
CA GLU A 331 -22.84 5.14 -18.67
C GLU A 331 -23.16 5.15 -17.17
N CYS A 332 -22.27 4.63 -16.29
CA CYS A 332 -22.38 4.81 -14.84
C CYS A 332 -22.45 6.29 -14.44
N VAL A 333 -21.63 7.16 -15.05
CA VAL A 333 -21.65 8.60 -14.76
C VAL A 333 -22.98 9.22 -15.17
N LYS A 334 -23.43 8.99 -16.42
CA LYS A 334 -24.70 9.54 -16.92
C LYS A 334 -25.90 9.08 -16.10
N LEU A 335 -25.95 7.78 -15.73
CA LEU A 335 -27.02 7.22 -14.90
C LEU A 335 -26.99 7.79 -13.48
N PHE A 336 -25.80 7.97 -12.90
CA PHE A 336 -25.66 8.61 -11.59
C PHE A 336 -26.21 10.03 -11.62
N GLU A 337 -25.88 10.83 -12.63
CA GLU A 337 -26.37 12.20 -12.80
C GLU A 337 -27.89 12.22 -13.03
N ALA A 338 -28.40 11.38 -13.95
CA ALA A 338 -29.82 11.33 -14.27
C ALA A 338 -30.72 10.91 -13.08
N LEU A 339 -30.22 9.98 -12.24
CA LEU A 339 -30.95 9.46 -11.08
C LEU A 339 -30.67 10.26 -9.78
N SER A 340 -29.86 11.33 -9.84
CA SER A 340 -29.48 12.13 -8.66
C SER A 340 -30.69 12.71 -7.88
N PRO A 341 -31.80 13.12 -8.51
CA PRO A 341 -32.97 13.59 -7.76
C PRO A 341 -33.60 12.51 -6.86
N LEU A 342 -33.45 11.23 -7.22
CA LEU A 342 -33.99 10.10 -6.44
C LEU A 342 -33.02 9.62 -5.38
N HIS A 343 -31.76 9.38 -5.74
CA HIS A 343 -30.79 8.76 -4.81
C HIS A 343 -30.17 9.76 -3.84
N LYS A 344 -30.00 11.02 -4.20
CA LYS A 344 -29.41 12.09 -3.37
C LYS A 344 -28.06 11.73 -2.74
N ILE A 345 -27.28 10.90 -3.43
CA ILE A 345 -25.97 10.42 -2.97
C ILE A 345 -24.92 11.52 -3.18
N ASP A 346 -24.03 11.69 -2.19
CA ASP A 346 -22.88 12.61 -2.26
C ASP A 346 -21.99 12.25 -3.46
N GLU A 347 -21.60 13.26 -4.25
CA GLU A 347 -20.79 13.13 -5.47
C GLU A 347 -19.43 12.43 -5.21
N LYS A 348 -18.91 12.46 -3.99
CA LYS A 348 -17.69 11.73 -3.64
C LYS A 348 -17.76 10.24 -3.97
N TYR A 349 -18.95 9.62 -3.96
CA TYR A 349 -19.13 8.20 -4.29
C TYR A 349 -19.12 7.91 -5.79
N LEU A 350 -19.25 8.93 -6.64
CA LEU A 350 -19.09 8.79 -8.09
C LEU A 350 -17.70 8.28 -8.48
N PHE A 351 -16.67 8.63 -7.69
CA PHE A 351 -15.32 8.09 -7.85
C PHE A 351 -15.32 6.56 -7.75
N HIS A 352 -15.93 5.99 -6.71
CA HIS A 352 -16.00 4.54 -6.49
C HIS A 352 -16.78 3.84 -7.61
N LEU A 353 -17.89 4.43 -8.04
CA LEU A 353 -18.72 3.91 -9.13
C LEU A 353 -17.95 3.89 -10.46
N LYS A 354 -17.20 4.94 -10.78
CA LYS A 354 -16.33 5.02 -11.97
C LYS A 354 -15.29 3.89 -12.00
N ILE A 355 -14.60 3.65 -10.89
CA ILE A 355 -13.58 2.60 -10.80
C ILE A 355 -14.22 1.20 -10.83
N ALA A 356 -15.34 1.02 -10.13
CA ALA A 356 -16.08 -0.25 -10.19
C ALA A 356 -16.56 -0.57 -11.62
N GLY A 357 -17.13 0.41 -12.33
CA GLY A 357 -17.55 0.25 -13.73
C GLY A 357 -16.40 -0.08 -14.68
N GLU A 358 -15.20 0.45 -14.41
CA GLU A 358 -14.01 0.17 -15.21
C GLU A 358 -13.44 -1.24 -14.94
N LEU A 359 -13.64 -1.81 -13.73
CA LEU A 359 -13.06 -3.08 -13.30
C LEU A 359 -14.05 -4.24 -13.20
N ALA A 360 -15.36 -4.00 -13.28
CA ALA A 360 -16.39 -5.00 -13.01
C ALA A 360 -16.28 -6.26 -13.89
N SER A 361 -15.84 -6.12 -15.14
CA SER A 361 -15.70 -7.23 -16.08
C SER A 361 -14.39 -8.03 -15.96
N MET A 362 -13.45 -7.59 -15.11
CA MET A 362 -12.10 -8.14 -15.00
C MET A 362 -12.08 -9.63 -14.61
N GLY A 363 -13.03 -10.05 -13.79
CA GLY A 363 -13.12 -11.45 -13.34
C GLY A 363 -13.43 -12.46 -14.45
N LYS A 364 -13.92 -12.01 -15.61
CA LYS A 364 -14.15 -12.86 -16.78
C LYS A 364 -12.88 -13.53 -17.29
N ILE A 365 -11.70 -12.99 -16.98
CA ILE A 365 -10.42 -13.60 -17.35
C ILE A 365 -10.18 -14.93 -16.63
N LEU A 366 -10.74 -15.10 -15.45
CA LEU A 366 -10.68 -16.36 -14.70
C LEU A 366 -11.82 -17.31 -15.12
N SER A 367 -13.05 -16.81 -15.11
CA SER A 367 -14.24 -17.54 -15.54
C SER A 367 -15.41 -16.58 -15.79
N VAL A 368 -16.24 -16.89 -16.79
CA VAL A 368 -17.50 -16.16 -17.01
C VAL A 368 -18.48 -16.42 -15.87
N TYR A 369 -18.48 -17.63 -15.33
CA TYR A 369 -19.30 -17.96 -14.17
C TYR A 369 -18.77 -17.28 -12.92
N LEU A 370 -19.66 -16.60 -12.20
CA LEU A 370 -19.33 -15.83 -11.00
C LEU A 370 -18.27 -14.73 -11.21
N ALA A 371 -18.11 -14.23 -12.44
CA ALA A 371 -17.13 -13.22 -12.80
C ALA A 371 -17.14 -12.00 -11.85
N HIS A 372 -18.32 -11.57 -11.38
CA HIS A 372 -18.48 -10.50 -10.40
C HIS A 372 -17.76 -10.79 -9.07
N LYS A 373 -17.76 -12.03 -8.58
CA LYS A 373 -17.02 -12.42 -7.37
C LYS A 373 -15.52 -12.44 -7.63
N HIS A 374 -15.08 -12.87 -8.81
CA HIS A 374 -13.67 -12.86 -9.21
C HIS A 374 -13.16 -11.42 -9.34
N SER A 375 -13.94 -10.51 -9.94
CA SER A 375 -13.62 -9.08 -10.01
C SER A 375 -13.47 -8.48 -8.61
N ALA A 376 -14.40 -8.78 -7.70
CA ALA A 376 -14.33 -8.34 -6.31
C ALA A 376 -13.07 -8.82 -5.61
N TYR A 377 -12.69 -10.09 -5.79
CA TYR A 377 -11.46 -10.65 -5.23
C TYR A 377 -10.21 -9.94 -5.76
N PHE A 378 -10.10 -9.72 -7.07
CA PHE A 378 -8.99 -8.98 -7.64
C PHE A 378 -8.90 -7.55 -7.11
N ILE A 379 -10.03 -6.83 -7.02
CA ILE A 379 -10.09 -5.46 -6.52
C ILE A 379 -9.61 -5.41 -5.07
N LEU A 380 -10.16 -6.26 -4.20
CA LEU A 380 -9.81 -6.26 -2.78
C LEU A 380 -8.32 -6.53 -2.54
N ASN A 381 -7.71 -7.44 -3.33
CA ASN A 381 -6.35 -7.91 -3.09
C ASN A 381 -5.27 -7.23 -3.92
N ALA A 382 -5.60 -6.58 -5.05
CA ALA A 382 -4.60 -6.03 -5.95
C ALA A 382 -4.74 -4.54 -6.26
N LEU A 383 -5.86 -3.89 -5.92
CA LEU A 383 -6.04 -2.44 -6.03
C LEU A 383 -5.44 -1.76 -4.79
N SER A 384 -4.10 -1.82 -4.63
CA SER A 384 -3.45 -1.44 -3.37
C SER A 384 -2.98 0.00 -3.34
N TYR A 385 -2.37 0.51 -4.42
CA TYR A 385 -1.70 1.81 -4.41
C TYR A 385 -2.67 2.95 -4.69
N GLY A 386 -2.63 3.96 -3.82
CA GLY A 386 -3.43 5.18 -3.96
C GLY A 386 -4.91 5.03 -3.57
N PHE A 387 -5.29 3.91 -2.96
CA PHE A 387 -6.63 3.66 -2.43
C PHE A 387 -6.59 3.36 -0.95
N SER A 388 -7.51 3.96 -0.19
CA SER A 388 -7.73 3.58 1.21
C SER A 388 -8.38 2.19 1.30
N HIS A 389 -8.37 1.60 2.48
CA HIS A 389 -9.12 0.35 2.71
C HIS A 389 -10.62 0.54 2.49
N GLN A 390 -11.15 1.71 2.86
CA GLN A 390 -12.55 2.07 2.62
C GLN A 390 -12.86 2.11 1.11
N ASP A 391 -12.04 2.79 0.31
CA ASP A 391 -12.25 2.85 -1.15
C ASP A 391 -12.26 1.45 -1.76
N ARG A 392 -11.27 0.62 -1.38
CA ARG A 392 -11.17 -0.75 -1.89
C ARG A 392 -12.35 -1.61 -1.50
N ALA A 393 -12.83 -1.49 -0.27
CA ALA A 393 -13.98 -2.22 0.23
C ALA A 393 -15.27 -1.82 -0.51
N ILE A 394 -15.50 -0.52 -0.72
CA ILE A 394 -16.66 -0.03 -1.48
C ILE A 394 -16.59 -0.51 -2.94
N ILE A 395 -15.47 -0.29 -3.65
CA ILE A 395 -15.32 -0.70 -5.05
C ILE A 395 -15.46 -2.22 -5.21
N CYS A 396 -14.88 -3.00 -4.28
CA CYS A 396 -15.02 -4.45 -4.22
C CYS A 396 -16.50 -4.88 -4.12
N LEU A 397 -17.23 -4.28 -3.18
CA LEU A 397 -18.64 -4.58 -2.97
C LEU A 397 -19.48 -4.22 -4.21
N LEU A 398 -19.26 -3.06 -4.82
CA LEU A 398 -19.96 -2.67 -6.04
C LEU A 398 -19.72 -3.69 -7.17
N ALA A 399 -18.46 -4.11 -7.38
CA ALA A 399 -18.13 -5.14 -8.38
C ALA A 399 -18.77 -6.49 -8.05
N GLN A 400 -18.86 -6.87 -6.76
CA GLN A 400 -19.52 -8.10 -6.33
C GLN A 400 -21.02 -8.12 -6.62
N PHE A 401 -21.66 -6.97 -6.60
CA PHE A 401 -23.09 -6.80 -6.82
C PHE A 401 -23.44 -6.17 -8.18
N SER A 402 -22.53 -6.22 -9.15
CA SER A 402 -22.71 -5.68 -10.50
C SER A 402 -23.52 -6.59 -11.44
N HIS A 403 -24.43 -7.42 -10.92
CA HIS A 403 -25.15 -8.36 -11.78
C HIS A 403 -26.68 -8.18 -11.71
N LYS A 404 -27.35 -8.81 -10.76
CA LYS A 404 -28.83 -8.75 -10.65
C LYS A 404 -29.31 -8.32 -9.29
N LYS A 405 -28.49 -8.53 -8.27
CA LYS A 405 -28.83 -8.32 -6.87
C LYS A 405 -28.19 -7.03 -6.36
N ILE A 406 -28.79 -6.45 -5.33
CA ILE A 406 -28.21 -5.37 -4.54
C ILE A 406 -27.75 -5.90 -3.18
N PRO A 407 -26.80 -5.25 -2.51
CA PRO A 407 -26.32 -5.69 -1.20
C PRO A 407 -27.42 -5.63 -0.15
N LYS A 408 -27.34 -6.54 0.84
CA LYS A 408 -28.15 -6.60 2.05
C LYS A 408 -27.24 -6.45 3.27
N ASP A 409 -27.82 -6.22 4.46
CA ASP A 409 -27.05 -6.01 5.70
C ASP A 409 -26.01 -7.09 5.98
N ASN A 410 -26.35 -8.35 5.77
CA ASN A 410 -25.44 -9.47 5.98
C ASN A 410 -24.20 -9.45 5.06
N ALA A 411 -24.31 -8.85 3.87
CA ALA A 411 -23.20 -8.76 2.93
C ALA A 411 -22.14 -7.73 3.35
N ILE A 412 -22.52 -6.76 4.17
CA ILE A 412 -21.65 -5.66 4.62
C ILE A 412 -21.25 -5.79 6.10
N ALA A 413 -21.85 -6.72 6.85
CA ALA A 413 -21.72 -6.80 8.30
C ALA A 413 -20.26 -6.79 8.80
N HIS A 414 -19.39 -7.56 8.16
CA HIS A 414 -17.97 -7.67 8.56
C HIS A 414 -17.11 -6.44 8.19
N MET A 415 -17.62 -5.55 7.32
CA MET A 415 -16.95 -4.30 6.89
C MET A 415 -17.78 -3.05 7.18
N SER A 416 -18.82 -3.17 8.00
CA SER A 416 -19.82 -2.10 8.21
C SER A 416 -19.21 -0.75 8.59
N ALA A 417 -18.16 -0.75 9.43
CA ALA A 417 -17.46 0.48 9.83
C ALA A 417 -16.78 1.24 8.67
N MET A 418 -16.59 0.59 7.51
CA MET A 418 -15.98 1.19 6.32
C MET A 418 -17.01 1.56 5.25
N MET A 419 -18.27 1.16 5.43
CA MET A 419 -19.29 1.31 4.40
C MET A 419 -20.12 2.58 4.59
N PRO A 420 -20.61 3.19 3.50
CA PRO A 420 -21.69 4.17 3.59
C PRO A 420 -23.02 3.47 3.94
N SER A 421 -24.11 4.24 3.99
CA SER A 421 -25.45 3.66 4.23
C SER A 421 -25.76 2.54 3.23
N LEU A 422 -26.50 1.53 3.69
CA LEU A 422 -26.90 0.40 2.83
C LEU A 422 -27.64 0.90 1.59
N LEU A 423 -28.52 1.89 1.72
CA LEU A 423 -29.25 2.48 0.59
C LEU A 423 -28.31 3.11 -0.45
N THR A 424 -27.25 3.78 -0.01
CA THR A 424 -26.20 4.29 -0.91
C THR A 424 -25.54 3.16 -1.71
N LEU A 425 -25.15 2.08 -1.05
CA LEU A 425 -24.55 0.92 -1.73
C LEU A 425 -25.51 0.24 -2.69
N GLN A 426 -26.78 0.14 -2.33
CA GLN A 426 -27.82 -0.44 -3.16
C GLN A 426 -28.02 0.36 -4.45
N TRP A 427 -28.08 1.69 -4.36
CA TRP A 427 -28.17 2.56 -5.52
C TRP A 427 -26.95 2.45 -6.43
N LEU A 428 -25.75 2.53 -5.87
CA LEU A 428 -24.51 2.44 -6.65
C LEU A 428 -24.40 1.07 -7.37
N SER A 429 -24.74 -0.03 -6.68
CA SER A 429 -24.76 -1.37 -7.28
C SER A 429 -25.81 -1.51 -8.36
N PHE A 430 -27.00 -0.92 -8.15
CA PHE A 430 -28.05 -0.88 -9.17
C PHE A 430 -27.62 -0.11 -10.42
N ILE A 431 -27.04 1.09 -10.25
CA ILE A 431 -26.55 1.92 -11.36
C ILE A 431 -25.48 1.15 -12.15
N LEU A 432 -24.53 0.50 -11.47
CA LEU A 432 -23.49 -0.32 -12.12
C LEU A 432 -24.12 -1.48 -12.91
N SER A 433 -25.06 -2.22 -12.31
CA SER A 433 -25.75 -3.33 -12.96
C SER A 433 -26.54 -2.89 -14.18
N LEU A 434 -27.22 -1.74 -14.08
CA LEU A 434 -27.96 -1.14 -15.19
C LEU A 434 -27.02 -0.76 -16.33
N ALA A 435 -25.92 -0.06 -16.02
CA ALA A 435 -24.91 0.33 -17.01
C ALA A 435 -24.30 -0.89 -17.73
N GLU A 436 -23.95 -1.96 -17.00
CA GLU A 436 -23.43 -3.20 -17.61
C GLU A 436 -24.43 -3.83 -18.57
N ASN A 437 -25.72 -3.89 -18.22
CA ASN A 437 -26.75 -4.45 -19.08
C ASN A 437 -27.00 -3.59 -20.34
N LEU A 438 -26.97 -2.28 -20.21
CA LEU A 438 -27.13 -1.36 -21.36
C LEU A 438 -25.92 -1.38 -22.30
N CYS A 439 -24.74 -1.80 -21.80
CA CYS A 439 -23.51 -1.90 -22.58
C CYS A 439 -23.24 -3.31 -23.13
N LEU A 440 -24.17 -4.25 -23.10
CA LEU A 440 -23.98 -5.61 -23.66
C LEU A 440 -23.67 -5.58 -25.16
N THR A 441 -24.17 -4.60 -25.87
CA THR A 441 -23.88 -4.32 -27.28
C THR A 441 -23.15 -3.00 -27.43
N ASP A 442 -22.57 -2.75 -28.61
CA ASP A 442 -21.94 -1.46 -28.93
C ASP A 442 -22.94 -0.35 -29.28
N SER A 443 -24.09 -0.30 -28.55
CA SER A 443 -25.07 0.76 -28.69
C SER A 443 -24.42 2.15 -28.55
N HIS A 444 -24.80 3.07 -29.40
CA HIS A 444 -24.28 4.43 -29.42
C HIS A 444 -25.36 5.41 -28.94
N HIS A 445 -24.95 6.42 -28.17
CA HIS A 445 -25.78 7.58 -27.79
C HIS A 445 -26.99 7.31 -26.89
N LEU A 446 -26.78 6.58 -25.77
CA LEU A 446 -27.79 6.50 -24.72
C LEU A 446 -27.96 7.87 -24.04
N LYS A 447 -29.22 8.31 -23.93
CA LYS A 447 -29.63 9.47 -23.13
C LYS A 447 -30.67 9.02 -22.09
N TYR A 448 -30.68 9.69 -20.96
CA TYR A 448 -31.53 9.35 -19.83
C TYR A 448 -32.33 10.57 -19.41
N THR A 449 -33.63 10.40 -19.22
CA THR A 449 -34.52 11.41 -18.62
C THR A 449 -35.27 10.80 -17.45
N LEU A 450 -35.47 11.58 -16.40
CA LEU A 450 -36.19 11.15 -15.21
C LEU A 450 -37.52 11.93 -15.09
N GLU A 451 -38.63 11.22 -15.08
CA GLU A 451 -39.97 11.75 -14.89
C GLU A 451 -40.56 11.18 -13.60
N LYS A 452 -40.48 11.92 -12.48
CA LYS A 452 -40.86 11.41 -11.15
C LYS A 452 -40.08 10.14 -10.80
N ASN A 453 -40.74 8.99 -10.76
CA ASN A 453 -40.14 7.67 -10.47
C ASN A 453 -40.01 6.80 -11.74
N LYS A 454 -39.92 7.41 -12.92
CA LYS A 454 -39.80 6.74 -14.21
C LYS A 454 -38.53 7.21 -14.91
N LEU A 455 -37.56 6.28 -15.11
CA LEU A 455 -36.37 6.49 -15.91
C LEU A 455 -36.68 6.13 -17.37
N VAL A 456 -36.62 7.09 -18.27
CA VAL A 456 -36.75 6.87 -19.72
C VAL A 456 -35.37 6.81 -20.35
N ILE A 457 -35.12 5.71 -21.07
CA ILE A 457 -33.85 5.43 -21.78
C ILE A 457 -34.11 5.66 -23.26
N HIS A 458 -33.51 6.71 -23.82
CA HIS A 458 -33.58 7.03 -25.24
C HIS A 458 -32.40 6.37 -25.97
N SER A 459 -32.73 5.60 -27.02
CA SER A 459 -31.73 4.93 -27.84
C SER A 459 -32.22 4.67 -29.25
N ASN A 460 -31.36 4.87 -30.24
CA ASN A 460 -31.63 4.47 -31.62
C ASN A 460 -31.44 2.96 -31.86
N ASP A 461 -30.88 2.23 -30.88
CA ASP A 461 -30.62 0.79 -30.95
C ASP A 461 -31.78 0.03 -30.30
N THR A 462 -32.03 -1.20 -30.75
CA THR A 462 -33.13 -2.05 -30.25
C THR A 462 -33.01 -2.40 -28.77
N LEU A 463 -31.76 -2.52 -28.25
CA LEU A 463 -31.43 -2.91 -26.87
C LEU A 463 -32.20 -4.15 -26.37
N TYR A 464 -32.47 -5.10 -27.25
CA TYR A 464 -33.37 -6.25 -26.99
C TYR A 464 -32.95 -7.02 -25.73
N LEU A 465 -31.65 -7.41 -25.65
CA LEU A 465 -31.16 -8.16 -24.49
C LEU A 465 -31.23 -7.35 -23.19
N ALA A 466 -30.96 -6.04 -23.24
CA ALA A 466 -31.11 -5.17 -22.08
C ALA A 466 -32.57 -5.13 -21.61
N LYS A 467 -33.51 -4.98 -22.53
CA LYS A 467 -34.98 -4.99 -22.23
C LYS A 467 -35.41 -6.29 -21.54
N GLU A 468 -34.89 -7.44 -21.94
CA GLU A 468 -35.15 -8.73 -21.29
C GLU A 468 -34.53 -8.87 -19.89
N MET A 469 -33.38 -8.22 -19.66
CA MET A 469 -32.65 -8.33 -18.39
C MET A 469 -33.13 -7.34 -17.32
N LEU A 470 -33.62 -6.16 -17.72
CA LEU A 470 -34.00 -5.09 -16.79
C LEU A 470 -35.08 -5.48 -15.78
N PRO A 471 -36.14 -6.26 -16.13
CA PRO A 471 -37.11 -6.72 -15.16
C PRO A 471 -36.54 -7.61 -14.06
N LYS A 472 -35.38 -8.22 -14.32
CA LYS A 472 -34.67 -9.12 -13.38
C LYS A 472 -33.74 -8.37 -12.42
N LEU A 473 -33.51 -7.06 -12.64
CA LEU A 473 -32.68 -6.26 -11.76
C LEU A 473 -33.48 -5.85 -10.51
N VAL A 474 -32.87 -6.12 -9.34
CA VAL A 474 -33.42 -5.62 -8.08
C VAL A 474 -33.14 -4.13 -7.98
N LYS A 475 -34.19 -3.36 -7.73
CA LYS A 475 -34.14 -1.90 -7.60
C LYS A 475 -34.12 -1.49 -6.14
N PRO A 476 -33.39 -0.42 -5.76
CA PRO A 476 -33.33 0.06 -4.38
C PRO A 476 -34.65 0.67 -3.87
N ILE A 477 -35.47 1.21 -4.80
CA ILE A 477 -36.79 1.74 -4.54
C ILE A 477 -37.71 1.37 -5.72
N PRO A 478 -39.03 1.52 -5.60
CA PRO A 478 -39.96 1.43 -6.74
C PRO A 478 -39.56 2.43 -7.84
N LEU A 479 -39.14 1.92 -8.98
CA LEU A 479 -38.64 2.68 -10.14
C LEU A 479 -39.12 1.98 -11.42
N THR A 480 -39.83 2.71 -12.28
CA THR A 480 -40.16 2.23 -13.63
C THR A 480 -39.03 2.57 -14.59
N ILE A 481 -38.73 1.66 -15.52
CA ILE A 481 -37.72 1.90 -16.57
C ILE A 481 -38.41 1.65 -17.90
N GLU A 482 -38.41 2.65 -18.77
CA GLU A 482 -39.00 2.61 -20.11
C GLU A 482 -37.93 2.93 -21.17
N PHE A 483 -38.20 2.49 -22.40
CA PHE A 483 -37.35 2.78 -23.56
C PHE A 483 -38.14 3.61 -24.57
N ALA A 484 -37.57 4.70 -25.02
CA ALA A 484 -38.11 5.60 -26.03
C ALA A 484 -37.21 5.62 -27.26
#